data_a00ffa751de01ef59364ae8840a42fec
#
_entry.id   a00ffa751de01ef59364ae8840a42fec
#
_cell.length_a   1.000
_cell.length_b   1.000
_cell.length_c   1.000
_cell.angle_alpha   90.00
_cell.angle_beta   90.00
_cell.angle_gamma   90.00
#
_symmetry.space_group_name_H-M   'P 1'
#
loop_
_entity.id
_entity.type
_entity.pdbx_description
1 polymer ?
#
loop_
_entity_poly.entity_id
_entity_poly.type
_entity_poly.pdbx_seq_one_letter_code
_entity_poly.pdbx_strand_id
1 'polypeptide(L)'
;MVLIYIDQADQEVKKASLEAISYGAALAKQMGTNAEAIILGTVKEDLSQLGKYGVTKVHQVANESLNHFDARVNATVTAEAVKLAGADVIVFAHNTNGKAIAPAVAVKLNAGIVTGASALPKTDNGFVVTKTVFSGKAFASIKIDTPIKVITINQNSFGTQSKEGTATLETLAVSLPTSSIKITSVNKVQGEIPLTEATLVVSGGRGLKGPENWGMIEECAKILGAATACSRAVADVHWRPHHEHVGQTGLAISPNLYIAVGISGCDWQLAQ
;
A
#
# COMPACT_ATOMS: atom_id res chain seq x y z
N MET A 1 -17.20 13.32 -0.35
CA MET A 1 -16.73 12.38 0.70
C MET A 1 -15.44 11.67 0.22
N VAL A 2 -14.52 11.35 1.13
CA VAL A 2 -13.31 10.56 0.84
C VAL A 2 -13.52 9.12 1.26
N LEU A 3 -13.39 8.17 0.33
CA LEU A 3 -13.47 6.72 0.59
C LEU A 3 -12.06 6.12 0.51
N ILE A 4 -11.67 5.34 1.51
CA ILE A 4 -10.35 4.73 1.59
C ILE A 4 -10.49 3.22 1.39
N TYR A 5 -9.79 2.68 0.38
CA TYR A 5 -9.71 1.23 0.17
C TYR A 5 -8.73 0.60 1.16
N ILE A 6 -9.23 -0.35 1.94
CA ILE A 6 -8.44 -1.13 2.89
C ILE A 6 -8.04 -2.44 2.22
N ASP A 7 -6.73 -2.61 2.05
CA ASP A 7 -6.15 -3.87 1.58
C ASP A 7 -5.96 -4.83 2.76
N GLN A 8 -6.31 -6.09 2.55
CA GLN A 8 -6.18 -7.15 3.54
C GLN A 8 -5.41 -8.34 2.96
N ALA A 9 -4.77 -9.11 3.81
CA ALA A 9 -4.21 -10.41 3.49
C ALA A 9 -4.43 -11.34 4.66
N ASP A 10 -4.80 -12.59 4.37
CA ASP A 10 -5.05 -13.61 5.40
C ASP A 10 -6.12 -13.22 6.44
N GLN A 11 -7.07 -12.36 6.01
CA GLN A 11 -8.12 -11.79 6.85
C GLN A 11 -7.58 -10.81 7.92
N GLU A 12 -6.43 -10.19 7.66
CA GLU A 12 -5.83 -9.15 8.49
C GLU A 12 -5.60 -7.88 7.65
N VAL A 13 -5.82 -6.72 8.28
CA VAL A 13 -5.63 -5.41 7.64
C VAL A 13 -4.14 -5.16 7.42
N LYS A 14 -3.74 -4.87 6.19
CA LYS A 14 -2.35 -4.53 5.90
C LYS A 14 -1.95 -3.19 6.49
N LYS A 15 -0.73 -3.12 7.02
CA LYS A 15 -0.16 -1.91 7.64
C LYS A 15 -0.21 -0.69 6.71
N ALA A 16 0.05 -0.86 5.41
CA ALA A 16 -0.03 0.21 4.42
C ALA A 16 -1.44 0.84 4.31
N SER A 17 -2.51 0.08 4.64
CA SER A 17 -3.87 0.59 4.68
C SER A 17 -4.09 1.57 5.83
N LEU A 18 -3.41 1.40 6.97
CA LEU A 18 -3.52 2.30 8.12
C LEU A 18 -2.98 3.69 7.79
N GLU A 19 -1.90 3.77 7.01
CA GLU A 19 -1.38 5.02 6.48
C GLU A 19 -2.34 5.65 5.47
N ALA A 20 -2.90 4.85 4.56
CA ALA A 20 -3.90 5.33 3.60
C ALA A 20 -5.15 5.88 4.30
N ILE A 21 -5.59 5.27 5.42
CA ILE A 21 -6.68 5.77 6.25
C ILE A 21 -6.31 7.13 6.86
N SER A 22 -5.14 7.23 7.47
CA SER A 22 -4.67 8.49 8.09
C SER A 22 -4.57 9.62 7.06
N TYR A 23 -4.05 9.32 5.87
CA TYR A 23 -3.99 10.26 4.75
C TYR A 23 -5.39 10.69 4.27
N GLY A 24 -6.28 9.72 4.03
CA GLY A 24 -7.65 9.98 3.59
C GLY A 24 -8.46 10.79 4.61
N ALA A 25 -8.27 10.51 5.90
CA ALA A 25 -8.88 11.28 6.98
C ALA A 25 -8.37 12.73 7.03
N ALA A 26 -7.06 12.94 6.86
CA ALA A 26 -6.49 14.28 6.78
C ALA A 26 -6.98 15.05 5.55
N LEU A 27 -7.08 14.38 4.40
CA LEU A 27 -7.63 14.94 3.17
C LEU A 27 -9.11 15.32 3.34
N ALA A 28 -9.91 14.42 3.93
CA ALA A 28 -11.33 14.69 4.20
C ALA A 28 -11.50 15.91 5.11
N LYS A 29 -10.69 16.02 6.16
CA LYS A 29 -10.67 17.20 7.04
C LYS A 29 -10.33 18.48 6.26
N GLN A 30 -9.34 18.45 5.36
CA GLN A 30 -8.95 19.57 4.52
C GLN A 30 -10.10 19.99 3.58
N MET A 31 -10.86 19.02 3.07
CA MET A 31 -12.00 19.23 2.18
C MET A 31 -13.32 19.56 2.90
N GLY A 32 -13.34 19.57 4.24
CA GLY A 32 -14.55 19.78 5.03
C GLY A 32 -15.61 18.67 4.87
N THR A 33 -15.17 17.43 4.68
CA THR A 33 -16.06 16.27 4.43
C THR A 33 -15.67 15.08 5.31
N ASN A 34 -16.43 13.98 5.24
CA ASN A 34 -16.18 12.77 6.00
C ASN A 34 -15.17 11.84 5.29
N ALA A 35 -14.41 11.10 6.10
CA ALA A 35 -13.60 9.98 5.69
C ALA A 35 -14.31 8.68 6.06
N GLU A 36 -14.52 7.81 5.09
CA GLU A 36 -15.05 6.47 5.27
C GLU A 36 -14.13 5.46 4.60
N ALA A 37 -14.19 4.22 5.05
CA ALA A 37 -13.34 3.16 4.51
C ALA A 37 -14.17 2.05 3.87
N ILE A 38 -13.56 1.31 2.94
CA ILE A 38 -14.14 0.10 2.35
C ILE A 38 -13.16 -1.05 2.45
N ILE A 39 -13.65 -2.20 2.89
CA ILE A 39 -12.91 -3.46 2.92
C ILE A 39 -13.68 -4.56 2.22
N LEU A 40 -12.97 -5.35 1.42
CA LEU A 40 -13.53 -6.48 0.69
C LEU A 40 -13.11 -7.80 1.35
N GLY A 41 -14.06 -8.71 1.48
CA GLY A 41 -13.85 -10.01 2.12
C GLY A 41 -14.18 -10.04 3.61
N THR A 42 -13.83 -11.16 4.24
CA THR A 42 -13.98 -11.37 5.69
C THR A 42 -12.68 -11.03 6.41
N VAL A 43 -12.77 -10.44 7.58
CA VAL A 43 -11.62 -10.02 8.40
C VAL A 43 -11.82 -10.52 9.82
N LYS A 44 -10.74 -10.92 10.47
CA LYS A 44 -10.73 -11.41 11.85
C LYS A 44 -10.66 -10.29 12.89
N GLU A 45 -10.13 -9.14 12.47
CA GLU A 45 -9.93 -8.00 13.34
C GLU A 45 -11.24 -7.23 13.57
N ASP A 46 -11.33 -6.53 14.68
CA ASP A 46 -12.41 -5.59 14.96
C ASP A 46 -12.22 -4.31 14.11
N LEU A 47 -12.95 -4.22 13.01
CA LEU A 47 -12.88 -3.10 12.08
C LEU A 47 -13.31 -1.76 12.69
N SER A 48 -14.03 -1.75 13.84
CA SER A 48 -14.38 -0.52 14.53
C SER A 48 -13.14 0.24 15.04
N GLN A 49 -12.05 -0.49 15.31
CA GLN A 49 -10.77 0.07 15.74
C GLN A 49 -10.10 0.94 14.67
N LEU A 50 -10.49 0.83 13.41
CA LEU A 50 -9.99 1.68 12.34
C LEU A 50 -10.41 3.16 12.51
N GLY A 51 -11.43 3.42 13.32
CA GLY A 51 -11.80 4.77 13.75
C GLY A 51 -10.65 5.53 14.42
N LYS A 52 -9.71 4.84 15.05
CA LYS A 52 -8.49 5.46 15.63
C LYS A 52 -7.64 6.18 14.58
N TYR A 53 -7.75 5.81 13.31
CA TYR A 53 -7.01 6.43 12.22
C TYR A 53 -7.80 7.52 11.50
N GLY A 54 -9.04 7.82 11.97
CA GLY A 54 -9.81 8.99 11.57
C GLY A 54 -10.96 8.71 10.61
N VAL A 55 -11.31 7.46 10.31
CA VAL A 55 -12.54 7.13 9.58
C VAL A 55 -13.74 7.05 10.52
N THR A 56 -14.89 7.50 10.03
CA THR A 56 -16.14 7.51 10.79
C THR A 56 -16.96 6.24 10.56
N LYS A 57 -16.78 5.62 9.40
CA LYS A 57 -17.51 4.41 9.00
C LYS A 57 -16.62 3.48 8.17
N VAL A 58 -16.83 2.18 8.34
CA VAL A 58 -16.20 1.13 7.53
C VAL A 58 -17.31 0.35 6.82
N HIS A 59 -17.30 0.39 5.50
CA HIS A 59 -18.14 -0.42 4.64
C HIS A 59 -17.46 -1.77 4.40
N GLN A 60 -18.12 -2.85 4.73
CA GLN A 60 -17.62 -4.18 4.47
C GLN A 60 -18.46 -4.89 3.40
N VAL A 61 -17.82 -5.39 2.36
CA VAL A 61 -18.42 -6.35 1.44
C VAL A 61 -18.00 -7.76 1.90
N ALA A 62 -18.79 -8.31 2.84
CA ALA A 62 -18.48 -9.57 3.52
C ALA A 62 -18.80 -10.77 2.62
N ASN A 63 -17.83 -11.22 1.84
CA ASN A 63 -17.96 -12.42 1.03
C ASN A 63 -16.61 -13.16 0.96
N GLU A 64 -16.60 -14.46 1.24
CA GLU A 64 -15.39 -15.28 1.26
C GLU A 64 -14.67 -15.37 -0.09
N SER A 65 -15.39 -15.24 -1.21
CA SER A 65 -14.77 -15.22 -2.54
C SER A 65 -13.83 -14.05 -2.74
N LEU A 66 -13.98 -12.97 -1.96
CA LEU A 66 -13.13 -11.78 -1.98
C LEU A 66 -11.90 -11.89 -1.05
N ASN A 67 -11.74 -12.99 -0.30
CA ASN A 67 -10.55 -13.24 0.51
C ASN A 67 -9.33 -13.57 -0.37
N HIS A 68 -9.57 -13.94 -1.61
CA HIS A 68 -8.53 -14.14 -2.62
C HIS A 68 -8.52 -12.97 -3.58
N PHE A 69 -7.33 -12.45 -3.82
CA PHE A 69 -7.16 -11.27 -4.66
C PHE A 69 -7.41 -11.57 -6.13
N ASP A 70 -8.41 -10.91 -6.71
CA ASP A 70 -8.65 -10.80 -8.14
C ASP A 70 -8.83 -9.31 -8.48
N ALA A 71 -7.85 -8.72 -9.17
CA ALA A 71 -7.83 -7.29 -9.45
C ALA A 71 -9.08 -6.82 -10.19
N ARG A 72 -9.62 -7.62 -11.12
CA ARG A 72 -10.81 -7.28 -11.91
C ARG A 72 -12.08 -7.31 -11.06
N VAL A 73 -12.23 -8.34 -10.25
CA VAL A 73 -13.37 -8.47 -9.32
C VAL A 73 -13.34 -7.35 -8.29
N ASN A 74 -12.18 -7.19 -7.62
CA ASN A 74 -12.01 -6.17 -6.60
C ASN A 74 -12.23 -4.75 -7.14
N ALA A 75 -11.74 -4.44 -8.37
CA ALA A 75 -11.98 -3.15 -9.00
C ALA A 75 -13.47 -2.93 -9.32
N THR A 76 -14.19 -3.97 -9.76
CA THR A 76 -15.62 -3.86 -10.06
C THR A 76 -16.43 -3.60 -8.79
N VAL A 77 -16.20 -4.40 -7.75
CA VAL A 77 -16.87 -4.27 -6.46
C VAL A 77 -16.58 -2.91 -5.82
N THR A 78 -15.30 -2.47 -5.86
CA THR A 78 -14.91 -1.16 -5.34
C THR A 78 -15.60 -0.02 -6.10
N ALA A 79 -15.66 -0.08 -7.43
CA ALA A 79 -16.31 0.96 -8.23
C ALA A 79 -17.83 1.06 -7.95
N GLU A 80 -18.50 -0.07 -7.74
CA GLU A 80 -19.91 -0.07 -7.32
C GLU A 80 -20.07 0.50 -5.91
N ALA A 81 -19.23 0.11 -4.98
CA ALA A 81 -19.27 0.64 -3.62
C ALA A 81 -19.02 2.15 -3.57
N VAL A 82 -18.10 2.68 -4.39
CA VAL A 82 -17.86 4.12 -4.54
C VAL A 82 -19.12 4.85 -4.98
N LYS A 83 -19.88 4.30 -5.94
CA LYS A 83 -21.13 4.89 -6.41
C LYS A 83 -22.21 4.85 -5.33
N LEU A 84 -22.35 3.73 -4.60
CA LEU A 84 -23.32 3.58 -3.51
C LEU A 84 -23.02 4.52 -2.35
N ALA A 85 -21.75 4.66 -2.00
CA ALA A 85 -21.32 5.56 -0.93
C ALA A 85 -21.32 7.04 -1.35
N GLY A 86 -21.37 7.36 -2.65
CA GLY A 86 -21.33 8.73 -3.16
C GLY A 86 -19.98 9.40 -2.93
N ALA A 87 -18.88 8.68 -3.10
CA ALA A 87 -17.55 9.22 -2.84
C ALA A 87 -17.00 10.01 -4.05
N ASP A 88 -16.38 11.16 -3.76
CA ASP A 88 -15.75 12.04 -4.76
C ASP A 88 -14.25 11.77 -4.90
N VAL A 89 -13.64 11.27 -3.82
CA VAL A 89 -12.22 10.94 -3.79
C VAL A 89 -12.04 9.52 -3.24
N ILE A 90 -11.23 8.72 -3.94
CA ILE A 90 -10.89 7.37 -3.52
C ILE A 90 -9.39 7.29 -3.30
N VAL A 91 -8.98 6.79 -2.12
CA VAL A 91 -7.59 6.65 -1.72
C VAL A 91 -7.22 5.17 -1.58
N PHE A 92 -6.10 4.80 -2.17
CA PHE A 92 -5.50 3.46 -2.07
C PHE A 92 -4.07 3.56 -1.53
N ALA A 93 -3.60 2.55 -0.84
CA ALA A 93 -2.16 2.37 -0.64
C ALA A 93 -1.49 2.03 -1.98
N HIS A 94 -0.31 2.58 -2.26
CA HIS A 94 0.46 2.33 -3.51
C HIS A 94 1.26 1.02 -3.44
N ASN A 95 0.67 -0.03 -2.90
CA ASN A 95 1.20 -1.39 -2.86
C ASN A 95 0.84 -2.18 -4.14
N THR A 96 1.22 -3.45 -4.22
CA THR A 96 0.96 -4.30 -5.38
C THR A 96 -0.53 -4.37 -5.73
N ASN A 97 -1.40 -4.54 -4.73
CA ASN A 97 -2.85 -4.63 -4.93
C ASN A 97 -3.44 -3.28 -5.34
N GLY A 98 -3.06 -2.19 -4.68
CA GLY A 98 -3.52 -0.84 -5.02
C GLY A 98 -3.10 -0.42 -6.43
N LYS A 99 -1.88 -0.76 -6.85
CA LYS A 99 -1.41 -0.54 -8.25
C LYS A 99 -2.24 -1.29 -9.27
N ALA A 100 -2.73 -2.47 -8.95
CA ALA A 100 -3.55 -3.28 -9.85
C ALA A 100 -5.03 -2.82 -9.87
N ILE A 101 -5.58 -2.40 -8.73
CA ILE A 101 -7.01 -2.06 -8.60
C ILE A 101 -7.28 -0.60 -9.00
N ALA A 102 -6.50 0.36 -8.51
CA ALA A 102 -6.83 1.77 -8.62
C ALA A 102 -6.99 2.27 -10.06
N PRO A 103 -6.15 1.90 -11.05
CA PRO A 103 -6.36 2.29 -12.44
C PRO A 103 -7.65 1.71 -13.04
N ALA A 104 -7.97 0.47 -12.69
CA ALA A 104 -9.20 -0.19 -13.17
C ALA A 104 -10.45 0.46 -12.57
N VAL A 105 -10.42 0.86 -11.30
CA VAL A 105 -11.48 1.64 -10.66
C VAL A 105 -11.64 3.00 -11.33
N ALA A 106 -10.54 3.70 -11.62
CA ALA A 106 -10.58 5.00 -12.29
C ALA A 106 -11.27 4.91 -13.66
N VAL A 107 -10.94 3.91 -14.47
CA VAL A 107 -11.61 3.68 -15.77
C VAL A 107 -13.10 3.41 -15.59
N LYS A 108 -13.49 2.55 -14.65
CA LYS A 108 -14.91 2.21 -14.40
C LYS A 108 -15.75 3.39 -13.91
N LEU A 109 -15.11 4.37 -13.29
CA LEU A 109 -15.76 5.58 -12.74
C LEU A 109 -15.58 6.82 -13.65
N ASN A 110 -14.89 6.71 -14.78
CA ASN A 110 -14.44 7.85 -15.58
C ASN A 110 -13.73 8.91 -14.72
N ALA A 111 -12.91 8.46 -13.79
CA ALA A 111 -12.19 9.27 -12.81
C ALA A 111 -10.77 9.57 -13.27
N GLY A 112 -10.28 10.76 -12.93
CA GLY A 112 -8.86 11.07 -13.02
C GLY A 112 -8.08 10.34 -11.94
N ILE A 113 -6.87 9.86 -12.26
CA ILE A 113 -6.04 9.14 -11.33
C ILE A 113 -4.63 9.74 -11.23
N VAL A 114 -4.11 9.84 -10.00
CA VAL A 114 -2.68 10.07 -9.75
C VAL A 114 -2.16 8.96 -8.86
N THR A 115 -1.14 8.27 -9.34
CA THR A 115 -0.50 7.17 -8.64
C THR A 115 0.78 7.60 -7.93
N GLY A 116 0.97 7.16 -6.68
CA GLY A 116 2.17 7.42 -5.92
C GLY A 116 2.27 8.85 -5.38
N ALA A 117 1.17 9.36 -4.82
CA ALA A 117 1.17 10.66 -4.14
C ALA A 117 2.17 10.66 -2.98
N SER A 118 2.91 11.75 -2.83
CA SER A 118 3.92 11.95 -1.78
C SER A 118 3.50 12.95 -0.69
N ALA A 119 2.38 13.65 -0.90
CA ALA A 119 1.85 14.63 0.03
C ALA A 119 0.32 14.77 -0.15
N LEU A 120 -0.33 15.48 0.78
CA LEU A 120 -1.74 15.84 0.62
C LEU A 120 -1.93 16.75 -0.60
N PRO A 121 -3.05 16.60 -1.34
CA PRO A 121 -3.37 17.48 -2.45
C PRO A 121 -3.53 18.94 -2.01
N LYS A 122 -3.15 19.86 -2.88
CA LYS A 122 -3.53 21.27 -2.75
C LYS A 122 -4.92 21.45 -3.33
N THR A 123 -5.82 22.11 -2.59
CA THR A 123 -7.22 22.28 -2.98
C THR A 123 -7.63 23.74 -3.28
N ASP A 124 -6.72 24.71 -3.08
CA ASP A 124 -7.00 26.14 -3.19
C ASP A 124 -7.30 26.60 -4.63
N ASN A 125 -6.58 26.04 -5.63
CA ASN A 125 -6.73 26.35 -7.04
C ASN A 125 -7.04 25.12 -7.91
N GLY A 126 -7.91 24.25 -7.41
CA GLY A 126 -8.22 22.95 -7.99
C GLY A 126 -7.51 21.81 -7.25
N PHE A 127 -7.82 20.60 -7.62
CA PHE A 127 -7.31 19.43 -6.93
C PHE A 127 -5.95 19.00 -7.52
N VAL A 128 -4.85 19.43 -6.89
CA VAL A 128 -3.49 19.22 -7.38
C VAL A 128 -2.73 18.24 -6.49
N VAL A 129 -2.33 17.12 -7.04
CA VAL A 129 -1.59 16.04 -6.36
C VAL A 129 -0.12 16.12 -6.72
N THR A 130 0.76 16.08 -5.72
CA THR A 130 2.22 16.02 -5.91
C THR A 130 2.70 14.60 -5.83
N LYS A 131 3.54 14.19 -6.78
CA LYS A 131 4.22 12.89 -6.79
C LYS A 131 5.68 13.00 -7.17
N THR A 132 6.50 12.06 -6.73
CA THR A 132 7.88 11.92 -7.19
C THR A 132 7.92 11.27 -8.58
N VAL A 133 8.83 11.74 -9.43
CA VAL A 133 9.09 11.20 -10.77
C VAL A 133 10.59 11.09 -11.01
N PHE A 134 11.00 10.39 -12.09
CA PHE A 134 12.41 10.17 -12.43
C PHE A 134 13.20 9.56 -11.26
N SER A 135 12.68 8.48 -10.65
CA SER A 135 13.31 7.81 -9.51
C SER A 135 13.60 8.76 -8.34
N GLY A 136 12.64 9.62 -7.99
CA GLY A 136 12.76 10.56 -6.87
C GLY A 136 13.52 11.85 -7.15
N LYS A 137 14.04 12.05 -8.38
CA LYS A 137 14.87 13.23 -8.73
C LYS A 137 14.08 14.50 -9.04
N ALA A 138 12.77 14.37 -9.26
CA ALA A 138 11.88 15.50 -9.52
C ALA A 138 10.49 15.29 -8.92
N PHE A 139 9.76 16.39 -8.76
CA PHE A 139 8.35 16.35 -8.37
C PHE A 139 7.48 16.80 -9.53
N ALA A 140 6.37 16.09 -9.75
CA ALA A 140 5.31 16.49 -10.66
C ALA A 140 4.08 16.91 -9.87
N SER A 141 3.49 18.06 -10.23
CA SER A 141 2.20 18.51 -9.72
C SER A 141 1.15 18.25 -10.80
N ILE A 142 0.20 17.37 -10.51
CA ILE A 142 -0.81 16.91 -11.46
C ILE A 142 -2.18 17.38 -10.98
N LYS A 143 -2.88 18.16 -11.80
CA LYS A 143 -4.25 18.60 -11.54
C LYS A 143 -5.24 17.53 -12.00
N ILE A 144 -6.22 17.21 -11.16
CA ILE A 144 -7.33 16.31 -11.50
C ILE A 144 -8.59 17.17 -11.63
N ASP A 145 -9.12 17.26 -12.84
CA ASP A 145 -10.31 18.09 -13.15
C ASP A 145 -11.61 17.28 -13.19
N THR A 146 -11.53 15.93 -13.13
CA THR A 146 -12.72 15.06 -13.11
C THR A 146 -13.49 15.17 -11.80
N PRO A 147 -14.83 14.95 -11.81
CA PRO A 147 -15.65 14.95 -10.59
C PRO A 147 -15.14 13.94 -9.56
N ILE A 148 -14.92 12.69 -9.99
CA ILE A 148 -14.36 11.63 -9.15
C ILE A 148 -12.84 11.59 -9.35
N LYS A 149 -12.12 11.40 -8.26
CA LYS A 149 -10.65 11.41 -8.23
C LYS A 149 -10.13 10.16 -7.54
N VAL A 150 -9.14 9.53 -8.13
CA VAL A 150 -8.47 8.35 -7.56
C VAL A 150 -7.02 8.70 -7.25
N ILE A 151 -6.58 8.37 -6.04
CA ILE A 151 -5.21 8.61 -5.59
C ILE A 151 -4.65 7.31 -5.02
N THR A 152 -3.41 7.01 -5.36
CA THR A 152 -2.66 6.03 -4.55
C THR A 152 -1.53 6.74 -3.82
N ILE A 153 -1.36 6.46 -2.52
CA ILE A 153 -0.34 7.09 -1.67
C ILE A 153 0.88 6.18 -1.55
N ASN A 154 2.08 6.74 -1.75
CA ASN A 154 3.33 6.02 -1.50
C ASN A 154 3.46 5.64 -0.02
N GLN A 155 3.99 4.47 0.22
CA GLN A 155 4.26 3.98 1.57
C GLN A 155 5.27 4.90 2.28
N ASN A 156 5.05 5.12 3.58
CA ASN A 156 5.86 5.99 4.45
C ASN A 156 6.00 7.45 3.97
N SER A 157 5.08 7.94 3.11
CA SER A 157 5.08 9.33 2.66
C SER A 157 4.27 10.26 3.55
N PHE A 158 3.35 9.74 4.35
CA PHE A 158 2.49 10.51 5.25
C PHE A 158 2.61 10.07 6.71
N GLY A 159 2.86 8.77 6.91
CA GLY A 159 2.88 8.13 8.21
C GLY A 159 1.48 7.82 8.77
N THR A 160 1.46 6.94 9.76
CA THR A 160 0.22 6.53 10.43
C THR A 160 -0.04 7.44 11.61
N GLN A 161 -1.22 8.07 11.68
CA GLN A 161 -1.65 8.92 12.77
C GLN A 161 -2.78 8.23 13.53
N SER A 162 -2.56 7.95 14.81
CA SER A 162 -3.57 7.36 15.69
C SER A 162 -4.10 8.38 16.67
N LYS A 163 -5.43 8.41 16.86
CA LYS A 163 -6.16 9.23 17.83
C LYS A 163 -7.21 8.36 18.51
N GLU A 164 -7.86 8.86 19.54
CA GLU A 164 -9.06 8.22 20.06
C GLU A 164 -10.21 8.31 19.04
N GLY A 165 -10.90 7.20 18.81
CA GLY A 165 -12.03 7.14 17.90
C GLY A 165 -12.42 5.71 17.57
N THR A 166 -13.71 5.53 17.27
CA THR A 166 -14.29 4.27 16.78
C THR A 166 -15.06 4.54 15.50
N ALA A 167 -15.05 3.59 14.58
CA ALA A 167 -15.84 3.64 13.36
C ALA A 167 -17.08 2.76 13.48
N THR A 168 -18.16 3.18 12.84
CA THR A 168 -19.35 2.32 12.67
C THR A 168 -19.10 1.32 11.53
N LEU A 169 -19.54 0.08 11.69
CA LEU A 169 -19.46 -0.94 10.65
C LEU A 169 -20.80 -1.03 9.90
N GLU A 170 -20.74 -0.99 8.59
CA GLU A 170 -21.88 -1.16 7.70
C GLU A 170 -21.59 -2.25 6.66
N THR A 171 -22.46 -3.25 6.57
CA THR A 171 -22.36 -4.25 5.51
C THR A 171 -22.95 -3.70 4.23
N LEU A 172 -22.15 -3.66 3.16
CA LEU A 172 -22.57 -3.17 1.86
C LEU A 172 -22.92 -4.34 0.94
N ALA A 173 -24.15 -4.35 0.44
CA ALA A 173 -24.60 -5.32 -0.53
C ALA A 173 -24.21 -4.84 -1.95
N VAL A 174 -23.24 -5.51 -2.56
CA VAL A 174 -22.73 -5.22 -3.91
C VAL A 174 -22.86 -6.48 -4.76
N SER A 175 -23.18 -6.32 -6.03
CA SER A 175 -23.17 -7.42 -6.99
C SER A 175 -21.74 -7.92 -7.22
N LEU A 176 -21.55 -9.23 -7.07
CA LEU A 176 -20.23 -9.84 -7.23
C LEU A 176 -20.09 -10.43 -8.64
N PRO A 177 -19.15 -9.92 -9.45
CA PRO A 177 -18.85 -10.54 -10.74
C PRO A 177 -18.14 -11.87 -10.53
N THR A 178 -18.39 -12.82 -11.41
CA THR A 178 -17.70 -14.11 -11.38
C THR A 178 -16.21 -13.94 -11.70
N SER A 179 -15.35 -14.46 -10.83
CA SER A 179 -13.92 -14.52 -11.10
C SER A 179 -13.62 -15.55 -12.20
N SER A 180 -12.75 -15.19 -13.13
CA SER A 180 -12.19 -16.12 -14.13
C SER A 180 -10.88 -16.77 -13.65
N ILE A 181 -10.41 -16.39 -12.47
CA ILE A 181 -9.15 -16.89 -11.87
C ILE A 181 -9.49 -18.00 -10.89
N LYS A 182 -8.78 -19.13 -11.00
CA LYS A 182 -8.82 -20.22 -10.05
C LYS A 182 -7.45 -20.35 -9.38
N ILE A 183 -7.40 -20.13 -8.07
CA ILE A 183 -6.18 -20.32 -7.29
C ILE A 183 -6.01 -21.82 -7.05
N THR A 184 -4.92 -22.39 -7.54
CA THR A 184 -4.60 -23.81 -7.39
C THR A 184 -3.67 -24.08 -6.21
N SER A 185 -2.80 -23.13 -5.88
CA SER A 185 -1.91 -23.22 -4.72
C SER A 185 -1.48 -21.82 -4.28
N VAL A 186 -1.15 -21.67 -3.00
CA VAL A 186 -0.58 -20.46 -2.41
C VAL A 186 0.70 -20.86 -1.67
N ASN A 187 1.84 -20.36 -2.12
CA ASN A 187 3.11 -20.51 -1.46
C ASN A 187 3.42 -19.25 -0.67
N LYS A 188 3.46 -19.35 0.66
CA LYS A 188 3.77 -18.23 1.54
C LYS A 188 5.16 -18.42 2.14
N VAL A 189 5.94 -17.37 2.17
CA VAL A 189 7.16 -17.34 3.00
C VAL A 189 6.69 -17.24 4.44
N GLN A 190 7.08 -18.23 5.26
CA GLN A 190 6.71 -18.29 6.68
C GLN A 190 7.90 -17.89 7.55
N GLY A 191 7.62 -17.15 8.62
CA GLY A 191 8.61 -16.81 9.65
C GLY A 191 9.49 -15.60 9.32
N GLU A 192 9.29 -14.94 8.19
CA GLU A 192 10.02 -13.72 7.81
C GLU A 192 9.06 -12.53 7.70
N ILE A 193 9.56 -11.34 8.05
CA ILE A 193 8.81 -10.10 7.86
C ILE A 193 8.83 -9.77 6.35
N PRO A 194 7.67 -9.64 5.69
CA PRO A 194 7.64 -9.28 4.27
C PRO A 194 8.35 -7.94 4.04
N LEU A 195 9.31 -7.90 3.12
CA LEU A 195 10.10 -6.70 2.83
C LEU A 195 9.24 -5.48 2.47
N THR A 196 8.12 -5.71 1.78
CA THR A 196 7.18 -4.66 1.39
C THR A 196 6.41 -4.04 2.56
N GLU A 197 6.45 -4.67 3.75
CA GLU A 197 5.77 -4.22 4.97
C GLU A 197 6.74 -3.92 6.12
N ALA A 198 8.03 -4.19 5.89
CA ALA A 198 9.08 -4.01 6.88
C ALA A 198 9.32 -2.53 7.17
N THR A 199 9.37 -2.19 8.47
CA THR A 199 9.76 -0.86 8.94
C THR A 199 11.26 -0.69 9.10
N LEU A 200 11.94 -1.78 9.37
CA LEU A 200 13.39 -1.84 9.53
C LEU A 200 13.93 -2.90 8.56
N VAL A 201 14.97 -2.58 7.83
CA VAL A 201 15.61 -3.49 6.87
C VAL A 201 17.11 -3.47 7.07
N VAL A 202 17.72 -4.65 7.13
CA VAL A 202 19.17 -4.83 7.09
C VAL A 202 19.52 -5.54 5.78
N SER A 203 20.31 -4.90 4.94
CA SER A 203 20.61 -5.39 3.58
C SER A 203 22.09 -5.63 3.37
N GLY A 204 22.40 -6.75 2.73
CA GLY A 204 23.76 -7.14 2.41
C GLY A 204 24.11 -7.01 0.91
N GLY A 205 25.34 -6.63 0.63
CA GLY A 205 25.92 -6.55 -0.71
C GLY A 205 27.11 -7.45 -0.92
N ARG A 206 27.67 -7.46 -2.14
CA ARG A 206 28.88 -8.24 -2.47
C ARG A 206 30.12 -7.88 -1.66
N GLY A 207 30.13 -6.72 -0.99
CA GLY A 207 31.19 -6.35 -0.06
C GLY A 207 31.34 -7.28 1.13
N LEU A 208 30.34 -8.13 1.40
CA LEU A 208 30.44 -9.22 2.37
C LEU A 208 31.38 -10.34 1.93
N LYS A 209 31.82 -10.36 0.65
CA LYS A 209 32.78 -11.27 0.03
C LYS A 209 32.34 -12.73 -0.17
N GLY A 210 31.32 -13.21 0.54
CA GLY A 210 30.79 -14.55 0.39
C GLY A 210 29.51 -14.80 1.20
N PRO A 211 28.74 -15.85 0.85
CA PRO A 211 27.51 -16.19 1.56
C PRO A 211 27.79 -16.66 3.00
N GLU A 212 29.00 -17.14 3.30
CA GLU A 212 29.44 -17.55 4.64
C GLU A 212 29.45 -16.40 5.65
N ASN A 213 29.53 -15.16 5.18
CA ASN A 213 29.53 -13.96 6.01
C ASN A 213 28.11 -13.38 6.21
N TRP A 214 27.08 -14.05 5.66
CA TRP A 214 25.70 -13.54 5.75
C TRP A 214 25.12 -13.59 7.16
N GLY A 215 25.65 -14.47 8.03
CA GLY A 215 25.19 -14.61 9.40
C GLY A 215 25.18 -13.30 10.21
N MET A 216 26.10 -12.36 9.92
CA MET A 216 26.09 -11.05 10.59
C MET A 216 24.88 -10.18 10.20
N ILE A 217 24.39 -10.32 8.97
CA ILE A 217 23.17 -9.61 8.51
C ILE A 217 21.95 -10.18 9.21
N GLU A 218 21.83 -11.52 9.26
CA GLU A 218 20.71 -12.21 9.91
C GLU A 218 20.69 -11.94 11.42
N GLU A 219 21.82 -11.97 12.09
CA GLU A 219 21.92 -11.68 13.51
C GLU A 219 21.55 -10.22 13.81
N CYS A 220 22.07 -9.27 13.03
CA CYS A 220 21.72 -7.86 13.16
C CYS A 220 20.22 -7.63 12.93
N ALA A 221 19.65 -8.22 11.89
CA ALA A 221 18.22 -8.14 11.59
C ALA A 221 17.37 -8.73 12.73
N LYS A 222 17.77 -9.88 13.27
CA LYS A 222 17.09 -10.54 14.39
C LYS A 222 17.08 -9.67 15.65
N ILE A 223 18.21 -9.05 16.00
CA ILE A 223 18.31 -8.16 17.19
C ILE A 223 17.41 -6.94 17.03
N LEU A 224 17.34 -6.38 15.82
CA LEU A 224 16.54 -5.19 15.53
C LEU A 224 15.06 -5.48 15.23
N GLY A 225 14.66 -6.73 15.08
CA GLY A 225 13.34 -7.09 14.57
C GLY A 225 13.13 -6.59 13.13
N ALA A 226 14.19 -6.58 12.33
CA ALA A 226 14.21 -6.09 10.95
C ALA A 226 14.07 -7.24 9.95
N ALA A 227 13.61 -6.91 8.73
CA ALA A 227 13.68 -7.83 7.60
C ALA A 227 15.09 -7.85 6.99
N THR A 228 15.48 -8.97 6.40
CA THR A 228 16.70 -9.08 5.62
C THR A 228 16.46 -8.75 4.15
N ALA A 229 17.43 -8.12 3.51
CA ALA A 229 17.38 -7.81 2.09
C ALA A 229 18.77 -7.98 1.44
N CYS A 230 18.81 -8.04 0.14
CA CYS A 230 20.06 -8.13 -0.59
C CYS A 230 20.09 -7.20 -1.83
N SER A 231 21.31 -6.87 -2.27
CA SER A 231 21.50 -6.18 -3.55
C SER A 231 21.31 -7.16 -4.71
N ARG A 232 21.01 -6.64 -5.91
CA ARG A 232 20.91 -7.44 -7.14
C ARG A 232 22.10 -8.36 -7.35
N ALA A 233 23.30 -7.84 -7.15
CA ALA A 233 24.54 -8.58 -7.36
C ALA A 233 24.72 -9.80 -6.43
N VAL A 234 24.02 -9.83 -5.29
CA VAL A 234 23.97 -10.96 -4.36
C VAL A 234 22.92 -11.99 -4.82
N ALA A 235 21.76 -11.52 -5.24
CA ALA A 235 20.71 -12.38 -5.77
C ALA A 235 21.12 -13.08 -7.08
N ASP A 236 21.79 -12.36 -8.00
CA ASP A 236 22.25 -12.91 -9.28
C ASP A 236 23.30 -14.04 -9.12
N VAL A 237 24.09 -14.00 -8.04
CA VAL A 237 25.05 -15.08 -7.71
C VAL A 237 24.48 -16.11 -6.73
N HIS A 238 23.19 -16.07 -6.48
CA HIS A 238 22.44 -17.01 -5.64
C HIS A 238 22.93 -17.13 -4.18
N TRP A 239 23.53 -16.10 -3.61
CA TRP A 239 23.83 -16.07 -2.18
C TRP A 239 22.53 -15.95 -1.37
N ARG A 240 21.53 -15.21 -1.92
CA ARG A 240 20.21 -15.06 -1.33
C ARG A 240 19.14 -15.20 -2.42
N PRO A 241 17.92 -15.61 -2.02
CA PRO A 241 16.82 -15.77 -2.95
C PRO A 241 16.36 -14.43 -3.55
N HIS A 242 15.83 -14.47 -4.77
CA HIS A 242 15.40 -13.27 -5.50
C HIS A 242 14.32 -12.45 -4.80
N HIS A 243 13.52 -13.05 -3.92
CA HIS A 243 12.49 -12.30 -3.19
C HIS A 243 13.06 -11.36 -2.11
N GLU A 244 14.32 -11.49 -1.73
CA GLU A 244 15.03 -10.54 -0.88
C GLU A 244 15.70 -9.40 -1.66
N HIS A 245 15.68 -9.44 -2.98
CA HIS A 245 16.32 -8.43 -3.82
C HIS A 245 15.55 -7.12 -3.79
N VAL A 246 16.20 -6.06 -3.32
CA VAL A 246 15.71 -4.68 -3.29
C VAL A 246 16.42 -3.83 -4.33
N GLY A 247 15.67 -3.01 -5.05
CA GLY A 247 16.19 -2.06 -6.02
C GLY A 247 15.40 -2.04 -7.34
N GLN A 248 15.96 -1.40 -8.37
CA GLN A 248 15.29 -1.05 -9.62
C GLN A 248 14.59 -2.22 -10.34
N THR A 249 15.18 -3.41 -10.29
CA THR A 249 14.62 -4.63 -10.90
C THR A 249 14.10 -5.64 -9.88
N GLY A 250 14.13 -5.28 -8.59
CA GLY A 250 13.65 -6.06 -7.47
C GLY A 250 12.43 -5.43 -6.81
N LEU A 251 12.29 -5.67 -5.51
CA LEU A 251 11.24 -5.07 -4.72
C LEU A 251 11.52 -3.57 -4.50
N ALA A 252 10.51 -2.75 -4.70
CA ALA A 252 10.50 -1.37 -4.23
C ALA A 252 9.97 -1.36 -2.79
N ILE A 253 10.76 -0.86 -1.86
CA ILE A 253 10.43 -0.76 -0.44
C ILE A 253 10.68 0.65 0.06
N SER A 254 10.02 1.01 1.15
CA SER A 254 10.19 2.31 1.80
C SER A 254 10.17 2.12 3.33
N PRO A 255 11.22 1.51 3.91
CA PRO A 255 11.32 1.33 5.35
C PRO A 255 11.64 2.65 6.07
N ASN A 256 11.37 2.71 7.38
CA ASN A 256 11.78 3.86 8.21
C ASN A 256 13.30 3.91 8.41
N LEU A 257 13.96 2.72 8.42
CA LEU A 257 15.40 2.61 8.50
C LEU A 257 15.89 1.48 7.58
N TYR A 258 16.86 1.80 6.74
CA TYR A 258 17.52 0.85 5.87
C TYR A 258 19.02 0.84 6.18
N ILE A 259 19.53 -0.26 6.70
CA ILE A 259 20.94 -0.46 7.00
C ILE A 259 21.57 -1.23 5.85
N ALA A 260 22.47 -0.59 5.11
CA ALA A 260 23.17 -1.19 3.97
C ALA A 260 24.60 -1.58 4.36
N VAL A 261 24.95 -2.86 4.23
CA VAL A 261 26.25 -3.41 4.59
C VAL A 261 26.91 -4.03 3.35
N GLY A 262 28.09 -3.53 2.99
CA GLY A 262 28.82 -4.05 1.84
C GLY A 262 28.14 -3.82 0.48
N ILE A 263 27.25 -2.85 0.38
CA ILE A 263 26.59 -2.42 -0.85
C ILE A 263 27.36 -1.22 -1.39
N SER A 264 27.77 -1.26 -2.65
CA SER A 264 28.37 -0.10 -3.30
C SER A 264 27.29 0.96 -3.48
N GLY A 265 27.53 2.19 -3.01
CA GLY A 265 26.58 3.28 -3.10
C GLY A 265 26.22 3.58 -4.56
N CYS A 266 25.02 3.23 -4.91
CA CYS A 266 24.37 3.71 -6.12
C CYS A 266 23.31 4.72 -5.71
N ASP A 267 23.34 5.93 -6.23
CA ASP A 267 22.42 7.03 -5.90
C ASP A 267 20.95 6.68 -5.97
N TRP A 268 20.59 5.66 -6.73
CA TRP A 268 19.23 5.22 -6.91
C TRP A 268 18.72 4.17 -5.88
N GLN A 269 19.58 3.59 -5.05
CA GLN A 269 19.12 2.80 -3.89
C GLN A 269 18.69 3.69 -2.71
N LEU A 270 19.19 4.93 -2.66
CA LEU A 270 18.88 5.91 -1.63
C LEU A 270 17.72 6.85 -2.03
N ALA A 271 17.23 6.77 -3.26
CA ALA A 271 16.22 7.68 -3.83
C ALA A 271 14.81 7.05 -3.95
N GLN A 272 14.54 5.97 -3.20
CA GLN A 272 13.20 5.36 -3.16
C GLN A 272 12.48 5.71 -1.87
#